data_89070fb35f2fa29ebaccd5ec95808c16
#
_entry.id   89070fb35f2fa29ebaccd5ec95808c16
#
_cell.length_a   1.000
_cell.length_b   1.000
_cell.length_c   1.000
_cell.angle_alpha   90.00
_cell.angle_beta   90.00
_cell.angle_gamma   90.00
#
_symmetry.space_group_name_H-M   'P 1'
#
loop_
_entity.id
_entity.type
_entity.pdbx_description
1 polymer ?
#
loop_
_entity_poly.entity_id
_entity_poly.type
_entity_poly.pdbx_seq_one_letter_code
_entity_poly.pdbx_strand_id
1 'polypeptide(L)'
;MEKKIYNILWIDDEHDGMSGFKGNAKLNDIILVPFKSLNKGISELKKNYTIFDGVLLDAKFFENEDDIKGSEDTEFVHRAKEQLIQLPKKFEIFVLTAQAEAFEDKTFNKAFKKVYRKGIEEDVERLFLDIKSAADQMPDTQIRHEFNSVFEVFTEKYIGSNGNKDLLSILRKENIEKPFENDNIYFLPLRQIMEDIFKAFNQFGFLPDIFVKPEVAFSESANFLAGKIEKGYQLSSIIFPNIITKYFDNILKVCNPAAHRSEIDAFIRERNSSYSLLSTTYQMLDVLLWIKDFFDQNPNISENTQKYRLIDNGSNANIVDGIIQQDSSNNYNCEGVLIPYNLIQSIGLNIGDQVRIINPANNTNVRSKELYKHFALKIEKK
;
A
#
# COMPACT_ATOMS: atom_id res chain seq x y z
N MET A 1 -10.40 -11.57 22.80
CA MET A 1 -10.91 -10.54 21.88
C MET A 1 -9.80 -9.50 21.75
N GLU A 2 -9.44 -9.15 20.52
CA GLU A 2 -8.50 -8.06 20.29
C GLU A 2 -9.06 -6.75 20.85
N LYS A 3 -8.16 -5.89 21.31
CA LYS A 3 -8.53 -4.60 21.90
C LYS A 3 -9.02 -3.67 20.81
N LYS A 4 -10.27 -3.20 20.89
CA LYS A 4 -10.81 -2.22 19.95
C LYS A 4 -10.22 -0.85 20.25
N ILE A 5 -9.66 -0.18 19.26
CA ILE A 5 -9.11 1.19 19.35
C ILE A 5 -9.90 2.09 18.42
N TYR A 6 -10.30 3.26 18.92
CA TYR A 6 -11.12 4.23 18.20
C TYR A 6 -10.30 5.49 17.88
N ASN A 7 -10.13 5.81 16.61
CA ASN A 7 -9.39 6.98 16.15
C ASN A 7 -10.35 8.14 15.93
N ILE A 8 -10.21 9.21 16.69
CA ILE A 8 -11.09 10.36 16.65
C ILE A 8 -10.30 11.59 16.20
N LEU A 9 -10.72 12.18 15.07
CA LEU A 9 -10.20 13.47 14.66
C LEU A 9 -10.72 14.53 15.64
N TRP A 10 -9.81 15.34 16.19
CA TRP A 10 -10.14 16.33 17.21
C TRP A 10 -9.68 17.72 16.77
N ILE A 11 -10.61 18.67 16.61
CA ILE A 11 -10.29 20.07 16.30
C ILE A 11 -10.55 20.92 17.54
N ASP A 12 -9.48 21.50 18.08
CA ASP A 12 -9.48 22.31 19.30
C ASP A 12 -8.15 23.08 19.37
N ASP A 13 -8.19 24.40 19.36
CA ASP A 13 -7.00 25.26 19.35
C ASP A 13 -6.20 25.19 20.67
N GLU A 14 -6.84 24.79 21.77
CA GLU A 14 -6.22 24.62 23.08
C GLU A 14 -5.76 23.19 23.38
N HIS A 15 -5.84 22.25 22.42
CA HIS A 15 -5.52 20.83 22.62
C HIS A 15 -4.14 20.56 23.22
N ASP A 16 -3.15 21.47 23.02
CA ASP A 16 -1.79 21.30 23.58
C ASP A 16 -1.81 21.30 25.11
N GLY A 17 -2.69 22.11 25.71
CA GLY A 17 -2.88 22.19 27.16
C GLY A 17 -3.66 21.03 27.78
N MET A 18 -4.27 20.16 26.97
CA MET A 18 -5.21 19.11 27.44
C MET A 18 -4.58 17.71 27.53
N SER A 19 -3.36 17.61 28.06
CA SER A 19 -2.64 16.33 28.21
C SER A 19 -3.39 15.30 29.07
N GLY A 20 -4.04 15.75 30.14
CA GLY A 20 -4.87 14.90 31.00
C GLY A 20 -6.07 14.30 30.26
N PHE A 21 -6.75 15.08 29.44
CA PHE A 21 -7.87 14.61 28.62
C PHE A 21 -7.40 13.59 27.57
N LYS A 22 -6.27 13.85 26.87
CA LYS A 22 -5.65 12.88 25.96
C LYS A 22 -5.29 11.57 26.66
N GLY A 23 -4.74 11.66 27.89
CA GLY A 23 -4.40 10.49 28.71
C GLY A 23 -5.63 9.67 29.09
N ASN A 24 -6.71 10.34 29.51
CA ASN A 24 -7.97 9.70 29.86
C ASN A 24 -8.64 9.04 28.64
N ALA A 25 -8.65 9.72 27.49
CA ALA A 25 -9.14 9.14 26.24
C ALA A 25 -8.37 7.85 25.89
N LYS A 26 -7.04 7.84 26.01
CA LYS A 26 -6.20 6.67 25.74
C LYS A 26 -6.49 5.51 26.70
N LEU A 27 -6.77 5.78 27.98
CA LEU A 27 -7.19 4.76 28.95
C LEU A 27 -8.56 4.15 28.57
N ASN A 28 -9.38 4.89 27.85
CA ASN A 28 -10.67 4.46 27.32
C ASN A 28 -10.59 3.91 25.88
N ASP A 29 -9.40 3.56 25.39
CA ASP A 29 -9.16 3.00 24.04
C ASP A 29 -9.49 3.98 22.90
N ILE A 30 -9.48 5.28 23.18
CA ILE A 30 -9.71 6.35 22.22
C ILE A 30 -8.41 7.07 21.95
N ILE A 31 -8.02 7.14 20.69
CA ILE A 31 -6.88 7.93 20.21
C ILE A 31 -7.42 9.24 19.63
N LEU A 32 -7.12 10.35 20.29
CA LEU A 32 -7.43 11.68 19.79
C LEU A 32 -6.30 12.16 18.87
N VAL A 33 -6.62 12.44 17.60
CA VAL A 33 -5.69 13.02 16.62
C VAL A 33 -5.99 14.52 16.52
N PRO A 34 -5.17 15.37 17.17
CA PRO A 34 -5.51 16.77 17.38
C PRO A 34 -5.11 17.66 16.20
N PHE A 35 -5.94 18.69 15.94
CA PHE A 35 -5.70 19.79 15.01
C PHE A 35 -6.16 21.11 15.63
N LYS A 36 -5.44 22.21 15.38
CA LYS A 36 -5.79 23.54 15.91
C LYS A 36 -6.86 24.24 15.08
N SER A 37 -6.99 23.88 13.81
CA SER A 37 -7.76 24.66 12.84
C SER A 37 -8.69 23.81 12.00
N LEU A 38 -9.75 24.46 11.50
CA LEU A 38 -10.72 23.89 10.57
C LEU A 38 -10.03 23.32 9.32
N ASN A 39 -9.27 24.17 8.65
CA ASN A 39 -8.74 23.81 7.32
C ASN A 39 -7.76 22.64 7.40
N LYS A 40 -6.94 22.58 8.45
CA LYS A 40 -6.01 21.48 8.65
C LYS A 40 -6.72 20.18 9.01
N GLY A 41 -7.63 20.22 9.97
CA GLY A 41 -8.39 19.03 10.38
C GLY A 41 -9.23 18.44 9.24
N ILE A 42 -9.92 19.30 8.51
CA ILE A 42 -10.73 18.83 7.35
C ILE A 42 -9.85 18.33 6.20
N SER A 43 -8.70 18.96 5.96
CA SER A 43 -7.74 18.47 4.94
C SER A 43 -7.26 17.07 5.27
N GLU A 44 -6.90 16.83 6.53
CA GLU A 44 -6.51 15.50 6.99
C GLU A 44 -7.65 14.49 6.85
N LEU A 45 -8.84 14.88 7.25
CA LEU A 45 -10.00 13.99 7.14
C LEU A 45 -10.35 13.66 5.67
N LYS A 46 -10.25 14.62 4.75
CA LYS A 46 -10.46 14.38 3.31
C LYS A 46 -9.43 13.39 2.74
N LYS A 47 -8.20 13.46 3.24
CA LYS A 47 -7.13 12.56 2.81
C LYS A 47 -7.29 11.15 3.39
N ASN A 48 -7.66 11.06 4.68
CA ASN A 48 -7.59 9.84 5.47
C ASN A 48 -8.90 9.51 6.22
N TYR A 49 -10.07 9.82 5.63
CA TYR A 49 -11.37 9.63 6.31
C TYR A 49 -11.63 8.19 6.76
N THR A 50 -11.00 7.21 6.12
CA THR A 50 -11.22 5.78 6.40
C THR A 50 -10.62 5.34 7.74
N ILE A 51 -9.59 6.03 8.24
CA ILE A 51 -8.95 5.66 9.51
C ILE A 51 -9.65 6.23 10.74
N PHE A 52 -10.52 7.24 10.57
CA PHE A 52 -11.23 7.88 11.67
C PHE A 52 -12.58 7.23 11.96
N ASP A 53 -12.95 7.16 13.23
CA ASP A 53 -14.19 6.56 13.76
C ASP A 53 -15.18 7.62 14.26
N GLY A 54 -14.79 8.87 14.31
CA GLY A 54 -15.63 9.98 14.73
C GLY A 54 -14.88 11.30 14.65
N VAL A 55 -15.61 12.38 14.88
CA VAL A 55 -15.08 13.74 14.89
C VAL A 55 -15.48 14.43 16.18
N LEU A 56 -14.50 14.94 16.93
CA LEU A 56 -14.67 15.76 18.11
C LEU A 56 -14.25 17.19 17.80
N LEU A 57 -15.13 18.14 18.07
CA LEU A 57 -14.89 19.57 17.83
C LEU A 57 -14.98 20.35 19.14
N ASP A 58 -14.18 21.40 19.31
CA ASP A 58 -14.57 22.48 20.22
C ASP A 58 -15.72 23.30 19.61
N ALA A 59 -16.40 24.09 20.40
CA ALA A 59 -17.38 25.05 19.90
C ALA A 59 -16.73 26.26 19.21
N LYS A 60 -15.47 26.58 19.55
CA LYS A 60 -14.66 27.60 18.92
C LYS A 60 -13.26 27.10 18.68
N PHE A 61 -12.72 27.38 17.51
CA PHE A 61 -11.35 27.09 17.12
C PHE A 61 -10.94 27.99 15.95
N PHE A 62 -9.68 27.90 15.51
CA PHE A 62 -9.16 28.71 14.39
C PHE A 62 -9.65 28.21 13.03
N GLU A 63 -9.71 29.10 12.05
CA GLU A 63 -9.89 28.70 10.65
C GLU A 63 -8.61 28.11 10.08
N ASN A 64 -7.46 28.77 10.30
CA ASN A 64 -6.15 28.38 9.81
C ASN A 64 -5.14 28.18 10.94
N GLU A 65 -4.07 27.43 10.67
CA GLU A 65 -3.00 27.13 11.64
C GLU A 65 -2.26 28.39 12.16
N ASP A 66 -2.15 29.41 11.31
CA ASP A 66 -1.42 30.66 11.60
C ASP A 66 -2.31 31.74 12.24
N ASP A 67 -3.58 31.45 12.50
CA ASP A 67 -4.51 32.38 13.11
C ASP A 67 -4.11 32.66 14.56
N ILE A 68 -4.35 33.92 14.99
CA ILE A 68 -3.94 34.40 16.30
C ILE A 68 -5.06 34.24 17.34
N LYS A 69 -4.67 34.08 18.60
CA LYS A 69 -5.61 34.00 19.73
C LYS A 69 -6.57 35.18 19.73
N GLY A 70 -7.87 34.86 19.81
CA GLY A 70 -8.97 35.85 19.75
C GLY A 70 -9.68 35.89 18.39
N SER A 71 -9.23 35.10 17.39
CA SER A 71 -9.91 34.95 16.10
C SER A 71 -10.77 33.66 16.02
N GLU A 72 -10.89 32.92 17.12
CA GLU A 72 -11.72 31.73 17.22
C GLU A 72 -13.21 32.08 17.09
N ASP A 73 -13.95 31.34 16.27
CA ASP A 73 -15.37 31.58 16.05
C ASP A 73 -16.20 30.29 16.07
N THR A 74 -17.45 30.45 16.56
CA THR A 74 -18.46 29.38 16.51
C THR A 74 -18.96 29.10 15.08
N GLU A 75 -18.76 30.03 14.14
CA GLU A 75 -19.08 29.79 12.72
C GLU A 75 -18.26 28.62 12.17
N PHE A 76 -17.02 28.44 12.61
CA PHE A 76 -16.14 27.39 12.09
C PHE A 76 -16.62 25.99 12.44
N VAL A 77 -17.27 25.77 13.59
CA VAL A 77 -17.86 24.47 13.93
C VAL A 77 -19.06 24.14 13.02
N HIS A 78 -19.83 25.14 12.61
CA HIS A 78 -20.90 24.95 11.63
C HIS A 78 -20.34 24.64 10.24
N ARG A 79 -19.32 25.36 9.79
CA ARG A 79 -18.61 25.08 8.53
C ARG A 79 -17.94 23.71 8.53
N ALA A 80 -17.38 23.28 9.66
CA ALA A 80 -16.88 21.90 9.81
C ALA A 80 -17.97 20.88 9.54
N LYS A 81 -19.12 21.05 10.17
CA LYS A 81 -20.28 20.16 9.97
C LYS A 81 -20.71 20.10 8.51
N GLU A 82 -20.82 21.23 7.82
CA GLU A 82 -21.19 21.28 6.40
C GLU A 82 -20.21 20.52 5.53
N GLN A 83 -18.89 20.67 5.78
CA GLN A 83 -17.86 19.94 5.04
C GLN A 83 -17.86 18.44 5.34
N LEU A 84 -18.14 18.05 6.59
CA LEU A 84 -18.24 16.64 7.01
C LEU A 84 -19.41 15.92 6.32
N ILE A 85 -20.54 16.62 6.11
CA ILE A 85 -21.70 16.05 5.40
C ILE A 85 -21.38 15.72 3.93
N GLN A 86 -20.39 16.40 3.32
CA GLN A 86 -19.96 16.14 1.94
C GLN A 86 -19.04 14.92 1.80
N LEU A 87 -18.52 14.39 2.90
CA LEU A 87 -17.62 13.23 2.84
C LEU A 87 -18.39 11.94 2.52
N PRO A 88 -17.73 10.97 1.84
CA PRO A 88 -18.33 9.67 1.56
C PRO A 88 -18.74 8.92 2.84
N LYS A 89 -17.88 8.98 3.88
CA LYS A 89 -18.15 8.41 5.20
C LYS A 89 -18.93 9.41 6.05
N LYS A 90 -20.03 8.97 6.64
CA LYS A 90 -20.83 9.79 7.56
C LYS A 90 -20.31 9.61 8.98
N PHE A 91 -19.82 10.70 9.55
CA PHE A 91 -19.31 10.74 10.91
C PHE A 91 -20.39 11.24 11.87
N GLU A 92 -20.46 10.65 13.06
CA GLU A 92 -21.09 11.31 14.20
C GLU A 92 -20.16 12.41 14.69
N ILE A 93 -20.74 13.59 14.96
CA ILE A 93 -20.01 14.78 15.38
C ILE A 93 -20.31 15.02 16.86
N PHE A 94 -19.26 15.06 17.64
CA PHE A 94 -19.28 15.37 19.06
C PHE A 94 -18.71 16.75 19.29
N VAL A 95 -19.28 17.52 20.21
CA VAL A 95 -18.76 18.84 20.59
C VAL A 95 -18.38 18.82 22.06
N LEU A 96 -17.14 19.18 22.39
CA LEU A 96 -16.64 19.31 23.76
C LEU A 96 -16.21 20.76 23.99
N THR A 97 -16.88 21.50 24.85
CA THR A 97 -16.62 22.93 25.02
C THR A 97 -16.71 23.39 26.46
N ALA A 98 -15.90 24.41 26.80
CA ALA A 98 -15.98 25.14 28.08
C ALA A 98 -17.01 26.29 28.04
N GLN A 99 -17.61 26.59 26.88
CA GLN A 99 -18.45 27.79 26.71
C GLN A 99 -19.89 27.52 27.13
N ALA A 100 -20.32 28.18 28.18
CA ALA A 100 -21.70 28.09 28.68
C ALA A 100 -22.73 28.53 27.62
N GLU A 101 -22.41 29.55 26.83
CA GLU A 101 -23.26 30.07 25.76
C GLU A 101 -23.65 29.01 24.72
N ALA A 102 -22.76 28.08 24.40
CA ALA A 102 -23.04 27.00 23.48
C ALA A 102 -24.16 26.05 23.98
N PHE A 103 -24.36 25.95 25.33
CA PHE A 103 -25.43 25.15 25.91
C PHE A 103 -26.76 25.89 25.99
N GLU A 104 -26.75 27.21 26.02
CA GLU A 104 -27.93 28.04 26.10
C GLU A 104 -28.50 28.39 24.70
N ASP A 105 -27.66 28.35 23.67
CA ASP A 105 -28.09 28.63 22.29
C ASP A 105 -28.93 27.50 21.72
N LYS A 106 -30.21 27.76 21.57
CA LYS A 106 -31.16 26.77 20.95
C LYS A 106 -30.80 26.45 19.51
N THR A 107 -30.16 27.33 18.77
CA THR A 107 -29.75 27.08 17.36
C THR A 107 -28.54 26.15 17.32
N PHE A 108 -27.57 26.39 18.18
CA PHE A 108 -26.42 25.51 18.35
C PHE A 108 -26.86 24.10 18.75
N ASN A 109 -27.73 23.96 19.77
CA ASN A 109 -28.24 22.68 20.25
C ASN A 109 -29.11 21.95 19.23
N LYS A 110 -29.78 22.66 18.30
CA LYS A 110 -30.46 22.03 17.16
C LYS A 110 -29.45 21.51 16.11
N ALA A 111 -28.34 22.22 15.94
CA ALA A 111 -27.29 21.82 15.01
C ALA A 111 -26.48 20.65 15.53
N PHE A 112 -26.12 20.65 16.82
CA PHE A 112 -25.27 19.66 17.46
C PHE A 112 -26.01 18.97 18.59
N LYS A 113 -26.36 17.69 18.39
CA LYS A 113 -27.11 16.91 19.37
C LYS A 113 -26.27 16.37 20.53
N LYS A 114 -24.95 16.25 20.32
CA LYS A 114 -24.01 15.62 21.23
C LYS A 114 -22.96 16.67 21.68
N VAL A 115 -23.35 17.45 22.68
CA VAL A 115 -22.54 18.53 23.25
C VAL A 115 -22.19 18.19 24.71
N TYR A 116 -20.92 18.35 25.07
CA TYR A 116 -20.36 17.96 26.37
C TYR A 116 -19.53 19.11 26.92
N ARG A 117 -19.48 19.24 28.27
CA ARG A 117 -18.74 20.30 28.95
C ARG A 117 -17.31 19.88 29.25
N LYS A 118 -16.35 20.72 28.90
CA LYS A 118 -14.95 20.55 29.31
C LYS A 118 -14.84 20.64 30.84
N GLY A 119 -14.03 19.74 31.42
CA GLY A 119 -13.77 19.74 32.87
C GLY A 119 -14.88 19.16 33.76
N ILE A 120 -15.98 18.70 33.20
CA ILE A 120 -17.04 17.96 33.94
C ILE A 120 -16.82 16.47 33.66
N GLU A 121 -16.48 15.71 34.70
CA GLU A 121 -16.07 14.31 34.61
C GLU A 121 -17.19 13.42 34.01
N GLU A 122 -18.43 13.61 34.48
CA GLU A 122 -19.59 12.86 33.99
C GLU A 122 -19.86 13.12 32.49
N ASP A 123 -19.62 14.35 32.00
CA ASP A 123 -19.78 14.67 30.59
C ASP A 123 -18.66 14.06 29.75
N VAL A 124 -17.44 14.00 30.27
CA VAL A 124 -16.29 13.34 29.59
C VAL A 124 -16.48 11.84 29.51
N GLU A 125 -16.92 11.20 30.61
CA GLU A 125 -17.21 9.75 30.61
C GLU A 125 -18.34 9.43 29.61
N ARG A 126 -19.41 10.20 29.60
CA ARG A 126 -20.51 10.05 28.68
C ARG A 126 -20.05 10.27 27.22
N LEU A 127 -19.19 11.27 26.96
CA LEU A 127 -18.60 11.51 25.64
C LEU A 127 -17.87 10.26 25.14
N PHE A 128 -17.03 9.64 25.97
CA PHE A 128 -16.27 8.47 25.55
C PHE A 128 -17.16 7.25 25.29
N LEU A 129 -18.22 7.05 26.07
CA LEU A 129 -19.21 6.00 25.82
C LEU A 129 -19.97 6.25 24.51
N ASP A 130 -20.40 7.46 24.27
CA ASP A 130 -21.16 7.84 23.09
C ASP A 130 -20.29 7.78 21.81
N ILE A 131 -19.01 8.13 21.90
CA ILE A 131 -18.02 7.94 20.82
C ILE A 131 -17.94 6.47 20.42
N LYS A 132 -17.68 5.59 21.39
CA LYS A 132 -17.54 4.15 21.14
C LYS A 132 -18.83 3.55 20.59
N SER A 133 -19.97 3.90 21.17
CA SER A 133 -21.27 3.43 20.71
C SER A 133 -21.59 3.84 19.28
N ALA A 134 -21.30 5.08 18.91
CA ALA A 134 -21.52 5.56 17.54
C ALA A 134 -20.55 4.93 16.54
N ALA A 135 -19.28 4.81 16.94
CA ALA A 135 -18.25 4.18 16.11
C ALA A 135 -18.53 2.71 15.84
N ASP A 136 -18.97 1.95 16.85
CA ASP A 136 -19.34 0.54 16.72
C ASP A 136 -20.54 0.29 15.79
N GLN A 137 -21.32 1.32 15.49
CA GLN A 137 -22.41 1.22 14.52
C GLN A 137 -21.97 1.47 13.07
N MET A 138 -20.74 1.96 12.87
CA MET A 138 -20.21 2.23 11.53
C MET A 138 -19.63 0.95 10.90
N PRO A 139 -20.10 0.54 9.72
CA PRO A 139 -19.61 -0.67 9.05
C PRO A 139 -18.10 -0.68 8.84
N ASP A 140 -17.53 0.44 8.44
CA ASP A 140 -16.07 0.57 8.23
C ASP A 140 -15.28 0.35 9.52
N THR A 141 -15.79 0.83 10.65
CA THR A 141 -15.19 0.63 11.96
C THR A 141 -15.29 -0.83 12.40
N GLN A 142 -16.43 -1.47 12.17
CA GLN A 142 -16.61 -2.90 12.44
C GLN A 142 -15.60 -3.75 11.68
N ILE A 143 -15.46 -3.50 10.36
CA ILE A 143 -14.48 -4.20 9.51
C ILE A 143 -13.06 -3.97 10.04
N ARG A 144 -12.67 -2.73 10.33
CA ARG A 144 -11.32 -2.45 10.85
C ARG A 144 -11.05 -3.11 12.21
N HIS A 145 -12.06 -3.21 13.07
CA HIS A 145 -11.91 -3.91 14.35
C HIS A 145 -11.85 -5.44 14.19
N GLU A 146 -12.60 -5.99 13.23
CA GLU A 146 -12.54 -7.41 12.91
C GLU A 146 -11.18 -7.83 12.33
N PHE A 147 -10.60 -6.98 11.48
CA PHE A 147 -9.32 -7.22 10.82
C PHE A 147 -8.19 -6.33 11.37
N ASN A 148 -8.25 -5.95 12.66
CA ASN A 148 -7.36 -4.96 13.25
C ASN A 148 -5.88 -5.26 13.02
N SER A 149 -5.44 -6.48 13.27
CA SER A 149 -4.04 -6.92 13.10
C SER A 149 -3.53 -6.72 11.67
N VAL A 150 -4.41 -6.86 10.67
CA VAL A 150 -4.07 -6.61 9.27
C VAL A 150 -3.98 -5.12 8.98
N PHE A 151 -4.92 -4.32 9.49
CA PHE A 151 -4.89 -2.86 9.29
C PHE A 151 -3.69 -2.19 9.96
N GLU A 152 -3.12 -2.76 11.03
CA GLU A 152 -1.88 -2.28 11.66
C GLU A 152 -0.67 -2.32 10.71
N VAL A 153 -0.71 -3.16 9.66
CA VAL A 153 0.36 -3.24 8.65
C VAL A 153 0.42 -1.99 7.78
N PHE A 154 -0.71 -1.30 7.60
CA PHE A 154 -0.81 -0.08 6.79
C PHE A 154 -0.39 1.19 7.56
N THR A 155 0.82 1.16 8.08
CA THR A 155 1.46 2.29 8.78
C THR A 155 2.86 2.53 8.21
N GLU A 156 3.42 3.72 8.45
CA GLU A 156 4.78 4.05 8.03
C GLU A 156 5.85 3.12 8.64
N LYS A 157 5.49 2.40 9.70
CA LYS A 157 6.36 1.39 10.30
C LYS A 157 6.54 0.16 9.38
N TYR A 158 5.56 -0.15 8.52
CA TYR A 158 5.57 -1.36 7.69
C TYR A 158 5.47 -1.04 6.19
N ILE A 159 4.25 -1.01 5.63
CA ILE A 159 4.05 -0.84 4.17
C ILE A 159 3.51 0.53 3.77
N GLY A 160 3.39 1.47 4.71
CA GLY A 160 2.77 2.78 4.48
C GLY A 160 1.25 2.75 4.52
N SER A 161 0.63 3.91 4.53
CA SER A 161 -0.82 4.07 4.76
C SER A 161 -1.70 3.99 3.50
N ASN A 162 -1.10 3.94 2.30
CA ASN A 162 -1.84 4.07 1.04
C ASN A 162 -2.86 2.94 0.81
N GLY A 163 -2.47 1.69 1.05
CA GLY A 163 -3.32 0.52 0.83
C GLY A 163 -4.47 0.35 1.83
N ASN A 164 -4.53 1.17 2.90
CA ASN A 164 -5.59 1.09 3.92
C ASN A 164 -7.00 1.25 3.31
N LYS A 165 -7.17 2.26 2.43
CA LYS A 165 -8.45 2.50 1.73
C LYS A 165 -8.81 1.36 0.79
N ASP A 166 -7.81 0.81 0.14
CA ASP A 166 -7.97 -0.26 -0.84
C ASP A 166 -8.44 -1.53 -0.15
N LEU A 167 -7.78 -1.93 0.93
CA LEU A 167 -8.19 -3.08 1.71
C LEU A 167 -9.60 -2.90 2.31
N LEU A 168 -9.87 -1.74 2.90
CA LEU A 168 -11.21 -1.46 3.46
C LEU A 168 -12.30 -1.56 2.37
N SER A 169 -12.04 -1.03 1.17
CA SER A 169 -12.97 -1.11 0.04
C SER A 169 -13.28 -2.56 -0.35
N ILE A 170 -12.26 -3.41 -0.42
CA ILE A 170 -12.39 -4.84 -0.74
C ILE A 170 -13.21 -5.55 0.35
N LEU A 171 -12.80 -5.40 1.63
CA LEU A 171 -13.49 -6.04 2.75
C LEU A 171 -14.92 -5.55 2.93
N ARG A 172 -15.20 -4.28 2.64
CA ARG A 172 -16.55 -3.72 2.63
C ARG A 172 -17.43 -4.39 1.58
N LYS A 173 -16.90 -4.57 0.37
CA LYS A 173 -17.58 -5.28 -0.71
C LYS A 173 -17.96 -6.69 -0.30
N GLU A 174 -17.02 -7.42 0.30
CA GLU A 174 -17.22 -8.79 0.73
C GLU A 174 -18.23 -8.93 1.87
N ASN A 175 -18.22 -8.02 2.84
CA ASN A 175 -19.01 -8.13 4.06
C ASN A 175 -20.39 -7.45 3.97
N ILE A 176 -20.53 -6.37 3.19
CA ILE A 176 -21.72 -5.52 3.21
C ILE A 176 -22.49 -5.56 1.88
N GLU A 177 -21.80 -5.46 0.76
CA GLU A 177 -22.42 -5.15 -0.52
C GLU A 177 -22.80 -6.37 -1.35
N LYS A 178 -22.52 -7.55 -0.97
CA LYS A 178 -22.84 -8.86 -1.58
C LYS A 178 -23.37 -8.95 -3.02
N PRO A 179 -23.16 -8.14 -4.00
CA PRO A 179 -23.47 -8.45 -5.38
C PRO A 179 -22.21 -8.73 -6.17
N PHE A 180 -22.33 -9.68 -7.06
CA PHE A 180 -21.25 -10.28 -7.85
C PHE A 180 -20.89 -9.46 -9.11
N GLU A 181 -21.51 -8.33 -9.32
CA GLU A 181 -21.25 -7.49 -10.48
C GLU A 181 -19.98 -6.67 -10.29
N ASN A 182 -19.07 -6.75 -11.26
CA ASN A 182 -17.82 -5.96 -11.33
C ASN A 182 -16.75 -6.27 -10.27
N ASP A 183 -16.64 -7.49 -9.76
CA ASP A 183 -15.55 -7.88 -8.84
C ASP A 183 -14.15 -7.57 -9.40
N ASN A 184 -14.00 -7.53 -10.72
CA ASN A 184 -12.73 -7.23 -11.40
C ASN A 184 -12.11 -5.88 -11.00
N ILE A 185 -12.92 -4.89 -10.59
CA ILE A 185 -12.41 -3.59 -10.15
C ILE A 185 -11.61 -3.67 -8.84
N TYR A 186 -11.81 -4.72 -8.04
CA TYR A 186 -11.12 -4.91 -6.77
C TYR A 186 -9.76 -5.63 -6.90
N PHE A 187 -9.44 -6.20 -8.05
CA PHE A 187 -8.12 -6.78 -8.29
C PHE A 187 -7.02 -5.73 -8.48
N LEU A 188 -7.37 -4.54 -8.97
CA LEU A 188 -6.41 -3.44 -9.05
C LEU A 188 -5.97 -2.96 -7.66
N PRO A 189 -6.85 -2.69 -6.69
CA PRO A 189 -6.48 -2.44 -5.30
C PRO A 189 -5.57 -3.51 -4.68
N LEU A 190 -5.86 -4.79 -4.89
CA LEU A 190 -4.98 -5.87 -4.42
C LEU A 190 -3.57 -5.78 -5.02
N ARG A 191 -3.48 -5.46 -6.32
CA ARG A 191 -2.19 -5.24 -6.98
C ARG A 191 -1.44 -4.05 -6.42
N GLN A 192 -2.13 -2.95 -6.09
CA GLN A 192 -1.53 -1.77 -5.46
C GLN A 192 -0.96 -2.10 -4.08
N ILE A 193 -1.67 -2.90 -3.27
CA ILE A 193 -1.16 -3.39 -1.99
C ILE A 193 0.11 -4.22 -2.19
N MET A 194 0.17 -5.09 -3.21
CA MET A 194 1.38 -5.84 -3.52
C MET A 194 2.56 -4.93 -3.92
N GLU A 195 2.29 -3.85 -4.64
CA GLU A 195 3.29 -2.86 -4.98
C GLU A 195 3.88 -2.22 -3.71
N ASP A 196 3.03 -1.81 -2.77
CA ASP A 196 3.46 -1.25 -1.49
C ASP A 196 4.27 -2.28 -0.67
N ILE A 197 3.90 -3.56 -0.70
CA ILE A 197 4.65 -4.64 -0.07
C ILE A 197 6.07 -4.74 -0.63
N PHE A 198 6.26 -4.79 -1.96
CA PHE A 198 7.61 -4.88 -2.53
C PHE A 198 8.44 -3.63 -2.27
N LYS A 199 7.83 -2.44 -2.28
CA LYS A 199 8.49 -1.21 -1.87
C LYS A 199 8.95 -1.28 -0.41
N ALA A 200 8.13 -1.85 0.47
CA ALA A 200 8.52 -2.07 1.87
C ALA A 200 9.69 -3.05 2.00
N PHE A 201 9.69 -4.18 1.28
CA PHE A 201 10.85 -5.09 1.26
C PHE A 201 12.14 -4.38 0.80
N ASN A 202 12.05 -3.44 -0.14
CA ASN A 202 13.18 -2.60 -0.53
C ASN A 202 13.59 -1.64 0.59
N GLN A 203 12.65 -0.95 1.23
CA GLN A 203 12.93 -0.03 2.35
C GLN A 203 13.55 -0.75 3.55
N PHE A 204 13.11 -1.97 3.85
CA PHE A 204 13.70 -2.82 4.89
C PHE A 204 15.02 -3.48 4.47
N GLY A 205 15.51 -3.23 3.26
CA GLY A 205 16.81 -3.69 2.80
C GLY A 205 16.85 -5.15 2.34
N PHE A 206 15.71 -5.78 2.05
CA PHE A 206 15.66 -7.15 1.53
C PHE A 206 15.64 -7.25 0.01
N LEU A 207 15.31 -6.15 -0.66
CA LEU A 207 15.14 -6.11 -2.11
C LEU A 207 15.97 -4.97 -2.71
N PRO A 208 16.91 -5.25 -3.64
CA PRO A 208 17.68 -4.21 -4.33
C PRO A 208 16.81 -3.23 -5.11
N ASP A 209 17.25 -1.98 -5.25
CA ASP A 209 16.53 -0.90 -5.97
C ASP A 209 16.09 -1.27 -7.37
N ILE A 210 16.87 -2.07 -8.09
CA ILE A 210 16.58 -2.51 -9.47
C ILE A 210 15.25 -3.30 -9.61
N PHE A 211 14.72 -3.82 -8.50
CA PHE A 211 13.45 -4.54 -8.49
C PHE A 211 12.23 -3.63 -8.30
N VAL A 212 12.45 -2.41 -7.80
CA VAL A 212 11.36 -1.47 -7.48
C VAL A 212 11.44 -0.14 -8.24
N LYS A 213 12.55 0.12 -8.95
CA LYS A 213 12.77 1.34 -9.73
C LYS A 213 13.09 1.02 -11.19
N PRO A 214 12.53 1.78 -12.17
CA PRO A 214 11.58 2.89 -12.02
C PRO A 214 10.17 2.44 -11.61
N GLU A 215 9.84 1.17 -11.77
CA GLU A 215 8.59 0.52 -11.40
C GLU A 215 8.84 -0.86 -10.78
N VAL A 216 7.85 -1.39 -10.07
CA VAL A 216 7.99 -2.68 -9.39
C VAL A 216 7.95 -3.83 -10.40
N ALA A 217 9.02 -4.61 -10.42
CA ALA A 217 9.14 -5.86 -11.17
C ALA A 217 8.53 -7.02 -10.35
N PHE A 218 7.23 -7.17 -10.37
CA PHE A 218 6.47 -8.06 -9.48
C PHE A 218 6.95 -9.50 -9.48
N SER A 219 7.01 -10.15 -10.66
CA SER A 219 7.38 -11.57 -10.79
C SER A 219 8.82 -11.81 -10.39
N GLU A 220 9.74 -10.96 -10.83
CA GLU A 220 11.15 -11.06 -10.49
C GLU A 220 11.38 -10.80 -9.00
N SER A 221 10.68 -9.83 -8.40
CA SER A 221 10.74 -9.57 -6.96
C SER A 221 10.28 -10.77 -6.13
N ALA A 222 9.14 -11.36 -6.48
CA ALA A 222 8.62 -12.55 -5.81
C ALA A 222 9.55 -13.75 -5.99
N ASN A 223 10.06 -13.98 -7.18
CA ASN A 223 11.03 -15.04 -7.48
C ASN A 223 12.33 -14.88 -6.68
N PHE A 224 12.85 -13.66 -6.63
CA PHE A 224 14.06 -13.34 -5.89
C PHE A 224 13.87 -13.63 -4.39
N LEU A 225 12.80 -13.12 -3.77
CA LEU A 225 12.50 -13.36 -2.35
C LEU A 225 12.22 -14.83 -2.05
N ALA A 226 11.76 -15.60 -3.05
CA ALA A 226 11.64 -17.06 -3.01
C ALA A 226 12.97 -17.81 -3.23
N GLY A 227 14.09 -17.11 -3.35
CA GLY A 227 15.45 -17.68 -3.43
C GLY A 227 15.95 -17.95 -4.84
N LYS A 228 15.25 -17.52 -5.91
CA LYS A 228 15.76 -17.62 -7.27
C LYS A 228 16.77 -16.51 -7.56
N ILE A 229 17.68 -16.78 -8.48
CA ILE A 229 18.57 -15.76 -9.03
C ILE A 229 17.78 -14.91 -10.00
N GLU A 230 17.71 -13.60 -9.73
CA GLU A 230 16.99 -12.64 -10.57
C GLU A 230 17.83 -11.37 -10.74
N LYS A 231 17.81 -10.80 -11.94
CA LYS A 231 18.55 -9.56 -12.27
C LYS A 231 20.03 -9.58 -11.82
N GLY A 232 20.65 -10.76 -11.76
CA GLY A 232 22.04 -10.93 -11.33
C GLY A 232 22.24 -10.93 -9.80
N TYR A 233 21.20 -10.88 -8.99
CA TYR A 233 21.28 -10.97 -7.55
C TYR A 233 20.89 -12.36 -7.03
N GLN A 234 21.51 -12.75 -5.91
CA GLN A 234 21.24 -13.99 -5.20
C GLN A 234 21.09 -13.72 -3.70
N LEU A 235 20.08 -14.35 -3.09
CA LEU A 235 19.93 -14.37 -1.63
C LEU A 235 20.88 -15.40 -1.00
N SER A 236 21.36 -15.11 0.21
CA SER A 236 22.07 -16.07 1.07
C SER A 236 21.13 -17.09 1.72
N SER A 237 19.86 -16.74 1.91
CA SER A 237 18.81 -17.60 2.43
C SER A 237 17.44 -17.17 1.87
N ILE A 238 16.57 -18.14 1.69
CA ILE A 238 15.20 -17.92 1.19
C ILE A 238 14.44 -17.06 2.20
N ILE A 239 13.77 -16.00 1.73
CA ILE A 239 12.96 -15.11 2.55
C ILE A 239 11.51 -15.56 2.56
N PHE A 240 10.92 -15.80 1.38
CA PHE A 240 9.54 -16.25 1.29
C PHE A 240 9.39 -17.74 1.59
N PRO A 241 8.69 -18.14 2.66
CA PRO A 241 8.26 -19.52 2.83
C PRO A 241 7.46 -20.01 1.62
N ASN A 242 7.49 -21.30 1.36
CA ASN A 242 6.82 -21.88 0.19
C ASN A 242 5.33 -21.49 0.08
N ILE A 243 4.62 -21.40 1.21
CA ILE A 243 3.20 -21.00 1.22
C ILE A 243 3.04 -19.55 0.79
N ILE A 244 3.87 -18.64 1.28
CA ILE A 244 3.85 -17.23 0.91
C ILE A 244 4.21 -17.06 -0.57
N THR A 245 5.21 -17.79 -1.06
CA THR A 245 5.55 -17.83 -2.51
C THR A 245 4.33 -18.19 -3.36
N LYS A 246 3.57 -19.22 -2.96
CA LYS A 246 2.37 -19.65 -3.69
C LYS A 246 1.24 -18.62 -3.63
N TYR A 247 1.07 -17.95 -2.50
CA TYR A 247 0.09 -16.88 -2.38
C TYR A 247 0.45 -15.71 -3.31
N PHE A 248 1.69 -15.26 -3.31
CA PHE A 248 2.15 -14.23 -4.26
C PHE A 248 1.95 -14.65 -5.71
N ASP A 249 2.33 -15.86 -6.08
CA ASP A 249 2.12 -16.42 -7.43
C ASP A 249 0.64 -16.36 -7.85
N ASN A 250 -0.27 -16.78 -6.96
CA ASN A 250 -1.69 -16.80 -7.24
C ASN A 250 -2.26 -15.37 -7.36
N ILE A 251 -1.95 -14.51 -6.37
CA ILE A 251 -2.41 -13.13 -6.37
C ILE A 251 -1.93 -12.39 -7.63
N LEU A 252 -0.65 -12.56 -8.00
CA LEU A 252 -0.10 -11.95 -9.22
C LEU A 252 -0.80 -12.41 -10.49
N LYS A 253 -1.08 -13.71 -10.60
CA LYS A 253 -1.78 -14.27 -11.77
C LYS A 253 -3.20 -13.73 -11.89
N VAL A 254 -3.90 -13.60 -10.76
CA VAL A 254 -5.29 -13.11 -10.74
C VAL A 254 -5.35 -11.59 -10.94
N CYS A 255 -4.42 -10.83 -10.35
CA CYS A 255 -4.43 -9.37 -10.37
C CYS A 255 -3.69 -8.74 -11.56
N ASN A 256 -3.05 -9.53 -12.44
CA ASN A 256 -2.30 -9.02 -13.59
C ASN A 256 -3.14 -9.05 -14.88
N PRO A 257 -3.86 -7.98 -15.23
CA PRO A 257 -4.75 -7.97 -16.38
C PRO A 257 -4.02 -8.04 -17.73
N ALA A 258 -2.73 -7.68 -17.78
CA ALA A 258 -1.96 -7.67 -19.02
C ALA A 258 -1.55 -9.07 -19.50
N ALA A 259 -1.42 -10.03 -18.58
CA ALA A 259 -0.96 -11.38 -18.91
C ALA A 259 -2.10 -12.35 -19.29
N HIS A 260 -3.36 -12.10 -18.83
CA HIS A 260 -4.42 -13.09 -18.87
C HIS A 260 -5.82 -12.53 -19.19
N ARG A 261 -5.92 -11.49 -20.01
CA ARG A 261 -7.22 -10.86 -20.36
C ARG A 261 -8.26 -11.83 -20.92
N SER A 262 -7.88 -13.00 -21.42
CA SER A 262 -8.82 -13.92 -22.06
C SER A 262 -9.33 -15.03 -21.16
N GLU A 263 -8.52 -15.61 -20.27
CA GLU A 263 -8.89 -16.81 -19.53
C GLU A 263 -9.48 -16.53 -18.15
N ILE A 264 -8.83 -15.70 -17.33
CA ILE A 264 -9.30 -15.43 -15.95
C ILE A 264 -10.53 -14.52 -15.96
N ASP A 265 -10.55 -13.49 -16.79
CA ASP A 265 -11.72 -12.61 -16.92
C ASP A 265 -12.94 -13.35 -17.46
N ALA A 266 -12.75 -14.27 -18.41
CA ALA A 266 -13.82 -15.13 -18.90
C ALA A 266 -14.30 -16.08 -17.79
N PHE A 267 -13.38 -16.74 -17.09
CA PHE A 267 -13.69 -17.64 -16.00
C PHE A 267 -14.50 -16.98 -14.87
N ILE A 268 -14.09 -15.77 -14.44
CA ILE A 268 -14.79 -15.03 -13.39
C ILE A 268 -16.18 -14.59 -13.85
N ARG A 269 -16.29 -14.05 -15.07
CA ARG A 269 -17.57 -13.59 -15.63
C ARG A 269 -18.56 -14.73 -15.89
N GLU A 270 -18.09 -15.84 -16.42
CA GLU A 270 -18.92 -17.01 -16.70
C GLU A 270 -19.49 -17.66 -15.45
N ARG A 271 -18.75 -17.62 -14.33
CA ARG A 271 -19.19 -18.24 -13.09
C ARG A 271 -20.09 -17.39 -12.22
N ASN A 272 -20.14 -16.07 -12.45
CA ASN A 272 -20.93 -15.11 -11.66
C ASN A 272 -20.76 -15.33 -10.16
N SER A 273 -19.49 -15.40 -9.71
CA SER A 273 -19.12 -15.80 -8.34
C SER A 273 -17.94 -14.98 -7.84
N SER A 274 -18.03 -14.47 -6.60
CA SER A 274 -16.96 -13.73 -5.92
C SER A 274 -15.88 -14.62 -5.29
N TYR A 275 -15.92 -15.94 -5.43
CA TYR A 275 -14.98 -16.82 -4.75
C TYR A 275 -13.52 -16.58 -5.14
N SER A 276 -13.26 -16.16 -6.39
CA SER A 276 -11.90 -15.81 -6.81
C SER A 276 -11.40 -14.55 -6.08
N LEU A 277 -12.21 -13.53 -5.92
CA LEU A 277 -11.88 -12.33 -5.15
C LEU A 277 -11.68 -12.69 -3.68
N LEU A 278 -12.63 -13.38 -3.06
CA LEU A 278 -12.57 -13.82 -1.65
C LEU A 278 -11.29 -14.61 -1.37
N SER A 279 -11.00 -15.65 -2.14
CA SER A 279 -9.83 -16.48 -1.94
C SER A 279 -8.53 -15.69 -2.10
N THR A 280 -8.46 -14.77 -3.06
CA THR A 280 -7.29 -13.91 -3.27
C THR A 280 -7.13 -12.90 -2.14
N THR A 281 -8.24 -12.34 -1.65
CA THR A 281 -8.23 -11.42 -0.50
C THR A 281 -7.73 -12.12 0.76
N TYR A 282 -8.27 -13.29 1.11
CA TYR A 282 -7.81 -14.02 2.30
C TYR A 282 -6.33 -14.43 2.22
N GLN A 283 -5.83 -14.81 1.04
CA GLN A 283 -4.39 -15.02 0.86
C GLN A 283 -3.58 -13.73 1.09
N MET A 284 -4.10 -12.58 0.65
CA MET A 284 -3.47 -11.28 0.91
C MET A 284 -3.46 -10.96 2.41
N LEU A 285 -4.53 -11.24 3.14
CA LEU A 285 -4.58 -11.04 4.60
C LEU A 285 -3.49 -11.85 5.30
N ASP A 286 -3.34 -13.14 4.96
CA ASP A 286 -2.29 -13.99 5.50
C ASP A 286 -0.88 -13.47 5.15
N VAL A 287 -0.68 -12.99 3.92
CA VAL A 287 0.59 -12.36 3.50
C VAL A 287 0.89 -11.13 4.35
N LEU A 288 -0.09 -10.26 4.57
CA LEU A 288 0.08 -9.04 5.37
C LEU A 288 0.45 -9.35 6.82
N LEU A 289 -0.24 -10.29 7.46
CA LEU A 289 0.09 -10.73 8.82
C LEU A 289 1.51 -11.31 8.90
N TRP A 290 1.88 -12.16 7.95
CA TRP A 290 3.23 -12.71 7.88
C TRP A 290 4.29 -11.62 7.69
N ILE A 291 4.04 -10.63 6.83
CA ILE A 291 4.97 -9.50 6.60
C ILE A 291 5.20 -8.71 7.89
N LYS A 292 4.13 -8.43 8.65
CA LYS A 292 4.24 -7.73 9.93
C LYS A 292 5.20 -8.45 10.86
N ASP A 293 4.96 -9.74 11.08
CA ASP A 293 5.79 -10.57 11.95
C ASP A 293 7.25 -10.65 11.43
N PHE A 294 7.41 -10.78 10.12
CA PHE A 294 8.72 -10.86 9.49
C PHE A 294 9.53 -9.56 9.65
N PHE A 295 8.92 -8.39 9.45
CA PHE A 295 9.60 -7.11 9.63
C PHE A 295 9.90 -6.81 11.11
N ASP A 296 9.00 -7.17 12.03
CA ASP A 296 9.26 -7.03 13.47
C ASP A 296 10.45 -7.90 13.94
N GLN A 297 10.65 -9.07 13.32
CA GLN A 297 11.79 -9.94 13.60
C GLN A 297 13.10 -9.50 12.91
N ASN A 298 13.02 -8.63 11.90
CA ASN A 298 14.15 -8.20 11.08
C ASN A 298 14.24 -6.66 10.94
N PRO A 299 14.36 -5.91 12.06
CA PRO A 299 14.29 -4.45 12.01
C PRO A 299 15.57 -3.78 11.51
N ASN A 300 16.70 -4.52 11.43
CA ASN A 300 18.02 -3.95 11.10
C ASN A 300 18.27 -3.96 9.59
N ILE A 301 18.06 -2.81 8.95
CA ILE A 301 18.25 -2.64 7.50
C ILE A 301 19.67 -2.99 7.06
N SER A 302 20.69 -2.61 7.83
CA SER A 302 22.11 -2.88 7.48
C SER A 302 22.41 -4.37 7.46
N GLU A 303 21.81 -5.17 8.34
CA GLU A 303 21.93 -6.63 8.31
C GLU A 303 21.15 -7.24 7.16
N ASN A 304 19.97 -6.69 6.86
CA ASN A 304 19.12 -7.19 5.81
C ASN A 304 19.76 -7.03 4.42
N THR A 305 20.44 -5.90 4.17
CA THR A 305 21.18 -5.67 2.91
C THR A 305 22.34 -6.62 2.70
N GLN A 306 22.84 -7.29 3.74
CA GLN A 306 23.88 -8.30 3.65
C GLN A 306 23.33 -9.70 3.29
N LYS A 307 22.00 -9.88 3.31
CA LYS A 307 21.36 -11.15 2.96
C LYS A 307 21.32 -11.43 1.46
N TYR A 308 21.76 -10.49 0.64
CA TYR A 308 21.87 -10.70 -0.81
C TYR A 308 23.18 -10.13 -1.34
N ARG A 309 23.58 -10.65 -2.48
CA ARG A 309 24.76 -10.16 -3.20
C ARG A 309 24.48 -10.11 -4.70
N LEU A 310 25.12 -9.17 -5.37
CA LEU A 310 25.25 -9.25 -6.81
C LEU A 310 26.15 -10.46 -7.11
N ILE A 311 25.71 -11.35 -7.96
CA ILE A 311 26.57 -12.43 -8.43
C ILE A 311 27.63 -11.75 -9.29
N ASP A 312 28.81 -11.68 -8.74
CA ASP A 312 29.96 -11.31 -9.53
C ASP A 312 30.19 -12.43 -10.55
N ASN A 313 29.78 -12.20 -11.79
CA ASN A 313 30.20 -13.03 -12.91
C ASN A 313 31.71 -12.85 -13.16
N GLY A 314 32.41 -12.38 -12.14
CA GLY A 314 33.84 -12.24 -12.12
C GLY A 314 34.53 -13.58 -12.28
N SER A 315 35.21 -13.70 -13.38
CA SER A 315 36.15 -14.73 -13.81
C SER A 315 35.67 -15.91 -14.65
N ASN A 316 34.32 -16.08 -14.89
CA ASN A 316 33.84 -16.93 -15.96
C ASN A 316 32.73 -16.23 -16.79
N ALA A 317 32.92 -14.96 -17.13
CA ALA A 317 32.15 -14.36 -18.18
C ALA A 317 32.34 -15.24 -19.42
N ASN A 318 31.28 -15.86 -19.91
CA ASN A 318 31.34 -16.54 -21.18
C ASN A 318 31.49 -15.46 -22.23
N ILE A 319 32.76 -15.12 -22.50
CA ILE A 319 33.14 -14.08 -23.46
C ILE A 319 33.31 -14.76 -24.79
N VAL A 320 32.55 -14.33 -25.76
CA VAL A 320 32.71 -14.75 -27.15
C VAL A 320 33.29 -13.56 -27.92
N ASP A 321 34.57 -13.67 -28.24
CA ASP A 321 35.28 -12.71 -29.10
C ASP A 321 35.27 -13.25 -30.53
N GLY A 322 34.94 -12.41 -31.50
CA GLY A 322 34.95 -12.84 -32.90
C GLY A 322 34.53 -11.71 -33.85
N ILE A 323 34.23 -12.08 -35.08
CA ILE A 323 33.82 -11.18 -36.12
C ILE A 323 32.34 -11.40 -36.43
N ILE A 324 31.61 -10.31 -36.65
CA ILE A 324 30.21 -10.37 -37.08
C ILE A 324 30.13 -10.98 -38.45
N GLN A 325 29.35 -12.02 -38.58
CA GLN A 325 29.01 -12.71 -39.81
C GLN A 325 27.49 -12.68 -40.05
N GLN A 326 27.10 -12.88 -41.28
CA GLN A 326 25.69 -13.06 -41.66
C GLN A 326 25.52 -14.44 -42.31
N ASP A 327 24.52 -15.18 -41.87
CA ASP A 327 24.20 -16.50 -42.42
C ASP A 327 23.33 -16.38 -43.71
N SER A 328 23.06 -17.52 -44.35
CA SER A 328 22.21 -17.58 -45.55
C SER A 328 20.74 -17.20 -45.32
N SER A 329 20.32 -17.10 -44.07
CA SER A 329 18.98 -16.69 -43.62
C SER A 329 18.95 -15.21 -43.17
N ASN A 330 20.01 -14.45 -43.43
CA ASN A 330 20.21 -13.05 -43.05
C ASN A 330 20.28 -12.79 -41.53
N ASN A 331 20.57 -13.83 -40.72
CA ASN A 331 20.80 -13.61 -39.28
C ASN A 331 22.25 -13.18 -39.06
N TYR A 332 22.43 -12.20 -38.17
CA TYR A 332 23.75 -11.80 -37.71
C TYR A 332 24.22 -12.69 -36.57
N ASN A 333 25.45 -13.14 -36.62
CA ASN A 333 26.04 -13.98 -35.55
C ASN A 333 27.53 -13.70 -35.39
N CYS A 334 28.07 -14.13 -34.23
CA CYS A 334 29.49 -14.14 -33.95
C CYS A 334 29.78 -15.47 -33.23
N GLU A 335 30.61 -16.30 -33.82
CA GLU A 335 31.01 -17.62 -33.28
C GLU A 335 29.80 -18.49 -32.81
N GLY A 336 28.72 -18.51 -33.60
CA GLY A 336 27.52 -19.29 -33.31
C GLY A 336 26.58 -18.64 -32.26
N VAL A 337 26.84 -17.43 -31.80
CA VAL A 337 25.93 -16.63 -30.98
C VAL A 337 25.14 -15.69 -31.87
N LEU A 338 23.80 -15.81 -31.85
CA LEU A 338 22.90 -14.93 -32.60
C LEU A 338 23.00 -13.50 -32.08
N ILE A 339 23.13 -12.52 -32.98
CA ILE A 339 23.11 -11.09 -32.63
C ILE A 339 21.77 -10.51 -33.10
N PRO A 340 20.89 -10.04 -32.20
CA PRO A 340 19.64 -9.41 -32.58
C PRO A 340 19.84 -8.17 -33.44
N TYR A 341 19.02 -8.01 -34.48
CA TYR A 341 19.17 -6.90 -35.46
C TYR A 341 19.04 -5.53 -34.79
N ASN A 342 18.18 -5.38 -33.82
CA ASN A 342 18.05 -4.15 -33.04
C ASN A 342 19.35 -3.77 -32.30
N LEU A 343 20.12 -4.76 -31.86
CA LEU A 343 21.40 -4.54 -31.18
C LEU A 343 22.47 -4.08 -32.20
N ILE A 344 22.47 -4.67 -33.39
CA ILE A 344 23.31 -4.23 -34.55
C ILE A 344 23.06 -2.76 -34.83
N GLN A 345 21.79 -2.36 -35.01
CA GLN A 345 21.43 -0.99 -35.33
C GLN A 345 21.75 0.00 -34.21
N SER A 346 21.47 -0.35 -32.96
CA SER A 346 21.66 0.57 -31.83
C SER A 346 23.11 0.94 -31.58
N ILE A 347 24.05 0.06 -31.93
CA ILE A 347 25.50 0.24 -31.73
C ILE A 347 26.20 0.66 -33.04
N GLY A 348 25.51 0.56 -34.17
CA GLY A 348 26.11 0.89 -35.49
C GLY A 348 27.14 -0.15 -35.96
N LEU A 349 26.87 -1.42 -35.73
CA LEU A 349 27.76 -2.52 -36.14
C LEU A 349 27.55 -2.94 -37.56
N ASN A 350 28.63 -3.44 -38.20
CA ASN A 350 28.61 -3.93 -39.57
C ASN A 350 29.20 -5.36 -39.64
N ILE A 351 28.87 -6.09 -40.70
CA ILE A 351 29.51 -7.37 -41.00
C ILE A 351 31.01 -7.13 -41.15
N GLY A 352 31.82 -7.94 -40.51
CA GLY A 352 33.26 -7.83 -40.45
C GLY A 352 33.81 -7.06 -39.23
N ASP A 353 32.96 -6.39 -38.44
CA ASP A 353 33.40 -5.75 -37.22
C ASP A 353 33.85 -6.80 -36.19
N GLN A 354 34.96 -6.53 -35.53
CA GLN A 354 35.39 -7.31 -34.35
C GLN A 354 34.60 -6.91 -33.10
N VAL A 355 34.05 -7.89 -32.44
CA VAL A 355 33.18 -7.66 -31.31
C VAL A 355 33.49 -8.61 -30.16
N ARG A 356 33.06 -8.18 -28.96
CA ARG A 356 33.04 -8.98 -27.74
C ARG A 356 31.62 -9.12 -27.24
N ILE A 357 31.10 -10.33 -27.19
CA ILE A 357 29.82 -10.65 -26.57
C ILE A 357 30.05 -11.14 -25.15
N ILE A 358 29.34 -10.53 -24.22
CA ILE A 358 29.51 -10.80 -22.77
C ILE A 358 28.26 -11.54 -22.29
N ASN A 359 28.44 -12.75 -21.74
CA ASN A 359 27.40 -13.59 -21.19
C ASN A 359 26.21 -13.79 -22.12
N PRO A 360 26.37 -14.45 -23.29
CA PRO A 360 25.29 -14.74 -24.20
C PRO A 360 24.18 -15.56 -23.50
N ALA A 361 22.93 -15.16 -23.67
CA ALA A 361 21.78 -15.82 -23.07
C ALA A 361 21.32 -17.04 -23.90
N ASN A 362 20.65 -17.97 -23.27
CA ASN A 362 20.04 -19.10 -23.96
C ASN A 362 18.94 -18.61 -24.91
N ASN A 363 18.99 -19.08 -26.16
CA ASN A 363 18.00 -18.71 -27.15
C ASN A 363 16.72 -19.55 -27.01
N THR A 364 15.64 -18.91 -26.61
CA THR A 364 14.31 -19.54 -26.46
C THR A 364 13.40 -19.33 -27.68
N ASN A 365 13.85 -18.59 -28.70
CA ASN A 365 13.05 -18.33 -29.88
C ASN A 365 12.87 -19.61 -30.72
N VAL A 366 11.64 -20.05 -30.90
CA VAL A 366 11.27 -21.31 -31.59
C VAL A 366 11.85 -21.40 -32.99
N ARG A 367 11.99 -20.29 -33.71
CA ARG A 367 12.48 -20.26 -35.11
C ARG A 367 14.00 -20.30 -35.26
N SER A 368 14.73 -19.85 -34.25
CA SER A 368 16.20 -19.72 -34.35
C SER A 368 16.97 -20.59 -33.36
N LYS A 369 16.33 -21.19 -32.34
CA LYS A 369 16.97 -21.96 -31.27
C LYS A 369 17.69 -23.26 -31.82
N GLU A 370 17.24 -23.77 -32.94
CA GLU A 370 17.88 -24.93 -33.56
C GLU A 370 19.19 -24.59 -34.24
N LEU A 371 19.31 -23.35 -34.77
CA LEU A 371 20.50 -22.85 -35.43
C LEU A 371 21.47 -22.20 -34.44
N TYR A 372 20.93 -21.51 -33.46
CA TYR A 372 21.70 -20.73 -32.47
C TYR A 372 21.22 -21.04 -31.07
N LYS A 373 22.07 -21.69 -30.25
CA LYS A 373 21.77 -22.03 -28.85
C LYS A 373 21.76 -20.82 -27.94
N HIS A 374 22.52 -19.78 -28.32
CA HIS A 374 22.69 -18.57 -27.53
C HIS A 374 22.46 -17.32 -28.37
N PHE A 375 22.09 -16.22 -27.74
CA PHE A 375 21.99 -14.91 -28.36
C PHE A 375 22.65 -13.80 -27.51
N ALA A 376 23.11 -12.74 -28.15
CA ALA A 376 23.76 -11.62 -27.50
C ALA A 376 22.75 -10.69 -26.84
N LEU A 377 22.93 -10.40 -25.54
CA LEU A 377 22.24 -9.35 -24.81
C LEU A 377 23.10 -8.07 -24.74
N LYS A 378 24.42 -8.23 -24.63
CA LYS A 378 25.37 -7.13 -24.58
C LYS A 378 26.54 -7.45 -25.51
N ILE A 379 26.93 -6.46 -26.30
CA ILE A 379 28.03 -6.53 -27.25
C ILE A 379 28.86 -5.26 -27.18
N GLU A 380 30.16 -5.41 -27.27
CA GLU A 380 31.11 -4.30 -27.31
C GLU A 380 31.90 -4.40 -28.62
N LYS A 381 32.03 -3.26 -29.34
CA LYS A 381 32.90 -3.17 -30.51
C LYS A 381 34.34 -3.05 -30.02
N LYS A 382 35.24 -3.86 -30.60
CA LYS A 382 36.67 -3.83 -30.33
C LYS A 382 37.40 -2.82 -31.21
#